data_d81983292c9b374b2f42415168e37d88
#
_entry.id   d81983292c9b374b2f42415168e37d88
#
_cell.length_a   1.000
_cell.length_b   1.000
_cell.length_c   1.000
_cell.angle_alpha   90.00
_cell.angle_beta   90.00
_cell.angle_gamma   90.00
#
_symmetry.space_group_name_H-M   'P 1'
#
loop_
_entity.id
_entity.type
_entity.pdbx_description
1 polymer ?
#
loop_
_entity_poly.entity_id
_entity_poly.type
_entity_poly.pdbx_seq_one_letter_code
_entity_poly.pdbx_strand_id
1 'polypeptide(L)'
;MKPRDVWITGVGLLTSLGEGNAIHERQMGAGGAPVRLDETSYAPYCVHPLGEVDFSLQIPKKSDQRQMELWQRIGVYASGLALADSGLAHDPDLLAKTNLVVAAGSGERDTAVDAKILESVGSAGETELLAKEVLPTALRPTLFLAQLSNLLAGNISIVHNVTASSRTFMGEEMAGFSAIENAYRRIAAGQGDVFLVGGALNAAREDLLLGYELGKNLWPHPYKPVWSRKADGGGFVPGSAGAFLVLESREHAGARGRKPYARIRSVLTDCCQRQPGDTRRTLETLFSKLNVPEGPLAVMSGASGVEPVTSEELSFLQGLEDKGHQVAIRAHGSQLGHSVEAHFPAGVALAALALASGQFFAPSDENWVESPLEGELSRVLVTGAGHWRGEGLALVERVE
;
A
#
# COMPACT_ATOMS: atom_id res chain seq x y z
N MET A 1 -31.33 -6.41 1.44
CA MET A 1 -30.89 -6.36 0.03
C MET A 1 -29.70 -7.31 -0.14
N LYS A 2 -29.59 -8.01 -1.27
CA LYS A 2 -28.38 -8.79 -1.56
C LYS A 2 -27.20 -7.82 -1.75
N PRO A 3 -26.02 -8.08 -1.17
CA PRO A 3 -24.84 -7.23 -1.41
C PRO A 3 -24.53 -7.14 -2.90
N ARG A 4 -24.09 -5.96 -3.36
CA ARG A 4 -23.65 -5.78 -4.75
C ARG A 4 -22.26 -6.36 -4.94
N ASP A 5 -22.00 -6.88 -6.14
CA ASP A 5 -20.65 -7.30 -6.54
C ASP A 5 -19.73 -6.07 -6.72
N VAL A 6 -18.51 -6.16 -6.20
CA VAL A 6 -17.50 -5.09 -6.26
C VAL A 6 -16.39 -5.52 -7.21
N TRP A 7 -16.22 -4.77 -8.28
CA TRP A 7 -15.22 -5.01 -9.32
C TRP A 7 -14.04 -4.05 -9.23
N ILE A 8 -12.85 -4.55 -9.50
CA ILE A 8 -11.64 -3.75 -9.69
C ILE A 8 -11.54 -3.44 -11.18
N THR A 9 -11.76 -2.18 -11.56
CA THR A 9 -11.83 -1.76 -12.95
C THR A 9 -10.65 -0.89 -13.38
N GLY A 10 -9.84 -0.44 -12.43
CA GLY A 10 -8.61 0.30 -12.69
C GLY A 10 -7.58 0.06 -11.61
N VAL A 11 -6.32 0.00 -12.02
CA VAL A 11 -5.15 -0.21 -11.17
C VAL A 11 -4.10 0.84 -11.52
N GLY A 12 -3.55 1.52 -10.52
CA GLY A 12 -2.46 2.47 -10.65
C GLY A 12 -1.36 2.16 -9.65
N LEU A 13 -0.24 1.67 -10.16
CA LEU A 13 0.95 1.33 -9.38
C LEU A 13 2.13 2.19 -9.79
N LEU A 14 2.81 2.74 -8.80
CA LEU A 14 4.08 3.43 -8.91
C LEU A 14 4.97 2.99 -7.76
N THR A 15 6.01 2.20 -8.03
CA THR A 15 6.86 1.60 -7.00
C THR A 15 8.34 1.65 -7.39
N SER A 16 9.20 1.01 -6.61
CA SER A 16 10.61 0.80 -6.95
C SER A 16 10.81 0.02 -8.26
N LEU A 17 9.85 -0.80 -8.68
CA LEU A 17 9.91 -1.52 -9.95
C LEU A 17 9.62 -0.60 -11.16
N GLY A 18 8.94 0.52 -10.94
CA GLY A 18 8.60 1.48 -11.98
C GLY A 18 7.14 1.90 -11.97
N GLU A 19 6.64 2.33 -13.12
CA GLU A 19 5.33 2.92 -13.34
C GLU A 19 4.42 1.99 -14.13
N GLY A 20 3.18 1.84 -13.65
CA GLY A 20 2.09 1.19 -14.38
C GLY A 20 2.08 -0.33 -14.29
N ASN A 21 0.97 -0.92 -14.74
CA ASN A 21 0.64 -2.32 -14.53
C ASN A 21 1.60 -3.27 -15.25
N ALA A 22 1.92 -3.00 -16.51
CA ALA A 22 2.75 -3.87 -17.35
C ALA A 22 4.17 -4.10 -16.82
N ILE A 23 4.78 -3.10 -16.15
CA ILE A 23 6.11 -3.27 -15.56
C ILE A 23 6.03 -4.18 -14.33
N HIS A 24 4.99 -4.03 -13.50
CA HIS A 24 4.79 -4.87 -12.33
C HIS A 24 4.50 -6.32 -12.70
N GLU A 25 3.62 -6.57 -13.67
CA GLU A 25 3.36 -7.92 -14.18
C GLU A 25 4.64 -8.59 -14.69
N ARG A 26 5.43 -7.89 -15.49
CA ARG A 26 6.68 -8.40 -16.05
C ARG A 26 7.74 -8.68 -14.97
N GLN A 27 7.98 -7.74 -14.06
CA GLN A 27 9.03 -7.87 -13.05
C GLN A 27 8.68 -8.92 -11.99
N MET A 28 7.43 -8.93 -11.52
CA MET A 28 6.96 -9.92 -10.57
C MET A 28 6.85 -11.33 -11.20
N GLY A 29 6.56 -11.41 -12.49
CA GLY A 29 6.45 -12.67 -13.24
C GLY A 29 7.79 -13.31 -13.60
N ALA A 30 8.87 -12.51 -13.69
CA ALA A 30 10.16 -13.00 -14.20
C ALA A 30 10.95 -13.88 -13.22
N GLY A 31 10.57 -13.95 -11.95
CA GLY A 31 11.30 -14.68 -10.91
C GLY A 31 12.78 -14.24 -10.81
N GLY A 32 13.21 -13.71 -9.69
CA GLY A 32 14.59 -13.25 -9.52
C GLY A 32 14.97 -11.99 -10.32
N ALA A 33 14.01 -11.19 -10.77
CA ALA A 33 14.29 -9.88 -11.32
C ALA A 33 15.10 -9.04 -10.30
N PRO A 34 16.09 -8.25 -10.77
CA PRO A 34 16.93 -7.47 -9.87
C PRO A 34 16.07 -6.52 -9.05
N VAL A 35 16.18 -6.62 -7.74
CA VAL A 35 15.49 -5.73 -6.80
C VAL A 35 16.19 -4.38 -6.81
N ARG A 36 15.45 -3.28 -6.95
CA ARG A 36 16.04 -1.94 -6.86
C ARG A 36 16.21 -1.55 -5.40
N LEU A 37 17.44 -1.32 -4.98
CA LEU A 37 17.82 -0.99 -3.60
C LEU A 37 18.74 0.22 -3.56
N ASP A 38 18.59 1.03 -2.52
CA ASP A 38 19.60 1.96 -2.03
C ASP A 38 20.14 1.40 -0.71
N GLU A 39 21.37 0.92 -0.74
CA GLU A 39 22.08 0.33 0.41
C GLU A 39 23.13 1.30 0.99
N THR A 40 23.23 2.51 0.47
CA THR A 40 24.29 3.46 0.79
C THR A 40 23.81 4.72 1.47
N SER A 41 22.76 5.35 0.96
CA SER A 41 22.30 6.66 1.47
C SER A 41 21.83 6.62 2.91
N TYR A 42 21.32 5.47 3.35
CA TYR A 42 20.74 5.29 4.69
C TYR A 42 21.42 4.18 5.51
N ALA A 43 22.68 3.83 5.16
CA ALA A 43 23.39 2.75 5.84
C ALA A 43 23.34 2.88 7.38
N PRO A 44 23.10 1.79 8.14
CA PRO A 44 23.13 0.40 7.71
C PRO A 44 21.83 -0.11 7.09
N TYR A 45 20.79 0.72 6.97
CA TYR A 45 19.49 0.34 6.44
C TYR A 45 19.48 0.43 4.92
N CYS A 46 18.80 -0.51 4.28
CA CYS A 46 18.48 -0.43 2.85
C CYS A 46 17.01 0.00 2.66
N VAL A 47 16.73 0.63 1.54
CA VAL A 47 15.39 1.04 1.13
C VAL A 47 15.15 0.68 -0.33
N HIS A 48 13.88 0.47 -0.71
CA HIS A 48 13.47 0.39 -2.10
C HIS A 48 13.06 1.81 -2.56
N PRO A 49 13.94 2.57 -3.22
CA PRO A 49 13.64 3.92 -3.63
C PRO A 49 12.70 3.92 -4.85
N LEU A 50 11.96 5.00 -5.02
CA LEU A 50 11.23 5.23 -6.25
C LEU A 50 12.20 5.39 -7.43
N GLY A 51 11.79 4.94 -8.61
CA GLY A 51 12.49 5.19 -9.85
C GLY A 51 12.41 6.66 -10.29
N GLU A 52 13.09 7.00 -11.36
CA GLU A 52 12.89 8.28 -12.02
C GLU A 52 11.47 8.35 -12.58
N VAL A 53 10.74 9.41 -12.25
CA VAL A 53 9.34 9.64 -12.63
C VAL A 53 9.18 11.07 -13.12
N ASP A 54 8.60 11.22 -14.30
CA ASP A 54 8.12 12.52 -14.75
C ASP A 54 6.72 12.80 -14.19
N PHE A 55 6.68 13.42 -13.03
CA PHE A 55 5.41 13.78 -12.39
C PHE A 55 4.51 14.67 -13.25
N SER A 56 5.04 15.35 -14.27
CA SER A 56 4.23 16.22 -15.14
C SER A 56 3.21 15.46 -15.96
N LEU A 57 3.40 14.17 -16.18
CA LEU A 57 2.47 13.31 -16.92
C LEU A 57 1.10 13.18 -16.23
N GLN A 58 1.07 13.21 -14.89
CA GLN A 58 -0.17 13.14 -14.11
C GLN A 58 -0.45 14.41 -13.30
N ILE A 59 0.56 15.28 -13.10
CA ILE A 59 0.47 16.54 -12.36
C ILE A 59 1.00 17.67 -13.23
N PRO A 60 0.25 18.12 -14.25
CA PRO A 60 0.80 19.00 -15.31
C PRO A 60 1.16 20.41 -14.82
N LYS A 61 0.53 20.90 -13.75
CA LYS A 61 0.81 22.23 -13.22
C LYS A 61 2.00 22.22 -12.27
N LYS A 62 3.10 22.91 -12.64
CA LYS A 62 4.29 23.05 -11.79
C LYS A 62 4.00 23.71 -10.42
N SER A 63 2.96 24.56 -10.34
CA SER A 63 2.52 25.14 -9.07
C SER A 63 2.03 24.10 -8.10
N ASP A 64 1.25 23.13 -8.60
CA ASP A 64 0.69 22.06 -7.77
C ASP A 64 1.81 21.13 -7.29
N GLN A 65 2.74 20.74 -8.20
CA GLN A 65 3.91 19.93 -7.83
C GLN A 65 4.77 20.58 -6.73
N ARG A 66 4.92 21.91 -6.74
CA ARG A 66 5.73 22.64 -5.74
C ARG A 66 5.10 22.72 -4.35
N GLN A 67 3.79 22.50 -4.26
CA GLN A 67 3.06 22.49 -2.99
C GLN A 67 2.98 21.10 -2.35
N MET A 68 3.40 20.05 -3.08
CA MET A 68 3.35 18.66 -2.66
C MET A 68 4.74 18.16 -2.30
N GLU A 69 4.86 17.49 -1.16
CA GLU A 69 6.02 16.66 -0.87
C GLU A 69 6.01 15.37 -1.71
N LEU A 70 7.11 14.63 -1.70
CA LEU A 70 7.27 13.49 -2.62
C LEU A 70 6.18 12.44 -2.42
N TRP A 71 5.83 12.09 -1.18
CA TRP A 71 4.78 11.11 -0.90
C TRP A 71 3.41 11.52 -1.48
N GLN A 72 3.08 12.82 -1.45
CA GLN A 72 1.85 13.34 -2.04
C GLN A 72 1.90 13.24 -3.57
N ARG A 73 3.03 13.60 -4.18
CA ARG A 73 3.21 13.45 -5.64
C ARG A 73 3.09 12.00 -6.09
N ILE A 74 3.68 11.07 -5.33
CA ILE A 74 3.54 9.62 -5.57
C ILE A 74 2.07 9.21 -5.58
N GLY A 75 1.30 9.61 -4.55
CA GLY A 75 -0.10 9.24 -4.44
C GLY A 75 -1.00 9.88 -5.50
N VAL A 76 -0.80 11.17 -5.80
CA VAL A 76 -1.53 11.86 -6.88
C VAL A 76 -1.21 11.22 -8.23
N TYR A 77 0.04 10.86 -8.48
CA TYR A 77 0.46 10.21 -9.70
C TYR A 77 -0.19 8.83 -9.87
N ALA A 78 -0.09 7.96 -8.85
CA ALA A 78 -0.66 6.63 -8.89
C ALA A 78 -2.20 6.65 -8.99
N SER A 79 -2.86 7.65 -8.38
CA SER A 79 -4.31 7.84 -8.53
C SER A 79 -4.69 8.22 -9.96
N GLY A 80 -3.90 9.06 -10.62
CA GLY A 80 -4.08 9.38 -12.04
C GLY A 80 -3.92 8.18 -12.95
N LEU A 81 -2.94 7.31 -12.68
CA LEU A 81 -2.77 6.04 -13.41
C LEU A 81 -4.02 5.15 -13.26
N ALA A 82 -4.56 5.00 -12.05
CA ALA A 82 -5.77 4.19 -11.82
C ALA A 82 -7.00 4.76 -12.55
N LEU A 83 -7.17 6.07 -12.53
CA LEU A 83 -8.25 6.75 -13.26
C LEU A 83 -8.12 6.60 -14.77
N ALA A 84 -6.92 6.74 -15.30
CA ALA A 84 -6.66 6.54 -16.73
C ALA A 84 -6.92 5.09 -17.14
N ASP A 85 -6.40 4.15 -16.36
CA ASP A 85 -6.58 2.71 -16.59
C ASP A 85 -8.05 2.29 -16.54
N SER A 86 -8.84 2.83 -15.60
CA SER A 86 -10.29 2.58 -15.53
C SER A 86 -11.10 3.27 -16.64
N GLY A 87 -10.51 4.19 -17.41
CA GLY A 87 -11.19 5.01 -18.40
C GLY A 87 -12.06 6.12 -17.81
N LEU A 88 -11.83 6.52 -16.54
CA LEU A 88 -12.53 7.61 -15.89
C LEU A 88 -11.87 8.98 -16.10
N ALA A 89 -10.56 9.02 -16.38
CA ALA A 89 -9.74 10.24 -16.38
C ALA A 89 -10.26 11.38 -17.27
N HIS A 90 -11.03 11.07 -18.31
CA HIS A 90 -11.51 12.04 -19.28
C HIS A 90 -13.03 12.27 -19.23
N ASP A 91 -13.70 11.78 -18.19
CA ASP A 91 -15.15 11.95 -17.99
C ASP A 91 -15.43 12.79 -16.73
N PRO A 92 -15.67 14.11 -16.87
CA PRO A 92 -15.90 14.99 -15.74
C PRO A 92 -17.11 14.60 -14.89
N ASP A 93 -18.17 14.05 -15.51
CA ASP A 93 -19.40 13.65 -14.80
C ASP A 93 -19.15 12.40 -13.93
N LEU A 94 -18.32 11.47 -14.41
CA LEU A 94 -17.93 10.31 -13.64
C LEU A 94 -16.93 10.67 -12.53
N LEU A 95 -15.95 11.54 -12.82
CA LEU A 95 -15.01 12.03 -11.81
C LEU A 95 -15.74 12.75 -10.67
N ALA A 96 -16.75 13.58 -10.99
CA ALA A 96 -17.55 14.29 -10.00
C ALA A 96 -18.39 13.33 -9.12
N LYS A 97 -18.66 12.11 -9.56
CA LYS A 97 -19.37 11.06 -8.83
C LYS A 97 -18.45 10.05 -8.15
N THR A 98 -17.16 10.09 -8.46
CA THR A 98 -16.16 9.17 -7.90
C THR A 98 -15.86 9.55 -6.44
N ASN A 99 -16.12 8.64 -5.52
CA ASN A 99 -15.76 8.79 -4.12
C ASN A 99 -14.27 8.51 -3.93
N LEU A 100 -13.64 9.21 -3.00
CA LEU A 100 -12.21 9.08 -2.69
C LEU A 100 -12.02 8.51 -1.29
N VAL A 101 -11.20 7.46 -1.17
CA VAL A 101 -10.80 6.89 0.11
C VAL A 101 -9.30 6.71 0.13
N VAL A 102 -8.61 7.39 1.03
CA VAL A 102 -7.15 7.42 1.06
C VAL A 102 -6.62 6.88 2.37
N ALA A 103 -5.63 6.01 2.30
CA ALA A 103 -4.77 5.65 3.41
C ALA A 103 -3.53 6.54 3.38
N ALA A 104 -3.24 7.24 4.47
CA ALA A 104 -2.15 8.20 4.53
C ALA A 104 -1.50 8.23 5.92
N GLY A 105 -0.19 8.36 5.94
CA GLY A 105 0.60 8.53 7.15
C GLY A 105 0.66 9.96 7.67
N SER A 106 1.64 10.23 8.51
CA SER A 106 1.85 11.54 9.15
C SER A 106 2.45 12.61 8.22
N GLY A 107 2.72 12.28 6.95
CA GLY A 107 3.38 13.18 6.01
C GLY A 107 4.91 13.20 6.16
N GLU A 108 5.57 14.13 5.48
CA GLU A 108 7.03 14.28 5.48
C GLU A 108 7.46 15.50 6.31
N ARG A 109 8.58 15.37 7.03
CA ARG A 109 9.26 16.47 7.73
C ARG A 109 10.42 16.99 6.88
N ASP A 110 10.68 18.29 7.00
CA ASP A 110 11.91 18.88 6.49
C ASP A 110 12.99 18.77 7.58
N THR A 111 13.80 17.71 7.51
CA THR A 111 14.80 17.40 8.53
C THR A 111 15.89 18.48 8.63
N ALA A 112 16.19 19.19 7.54
CA ALA A 112 17.14 20.30 7.55
C ALA A 112 16.59 21.50 8.33
N VAL A 113 15.30 21.82 8.20
CA VAL A 113 14.65 22.86 9.00
C VAL A 113 14.57 22.45 10.47
N ASP A 114 14.22 21.19 10.75
CA ASP A 114 14.18 20.68 12.12
C ASP A 114 15.54 20.77 12.80
N ALA A 115 16.62 20.34 12.13
CA ALA A 115 18.00 20.45 12.64
C ALA A 115 18.39 21.89 12.93
N LYS A 116 18.13 22.83 12.00
CA LYS A 116 18.40 24.24 12.18
C LYS A 116 17.68 24.84 13.41
N ILE A 117 16.42 24.45 13.63
CA ILE A 117 15.65 24.90 14.79
C ILE A 117 16.25 24.33 16.09
N LEU A 118 16.56 23.03 16.11
CA LEU A 118 17.13 22.35 17.28
C LEU A 118 18.51 22.93 17.66
N GLU A 119 19.37 23.20 16.69
CA GLU A 119 20.66 23.88 16.90
C GLU A 119 20.47 25.26 17.53
N SER A 120 19.49 26.02 17.05
CA SER A 120 19.18 27.37 17.60
C SER A 120 18.61 27.33 19.02
N VAL A 121 17.89 26.28 19.40
CA VAL A 121 17.34 26.08 20.76
C VAL A 121 18.45 25.74 21.76
N GLY A 122 19.50 25.00 21.32
CA GLY A 122 20.61 24.57 22.18
C GLY A 122 21.55 25.72 22.64
N SER A 123 21.49 26.88 21.98
CA SER A 123 22.35 28.02 22.25
C SER A 123 21.72 28.92 23.32
N ALA A 124 22.20 28.81 24.56
CA ALA A 124 21.71 29.64 25.69
C ALA A 124 21.91 31.12 25.39
N GLY A 125 20.83 31.85 25.18
CA GLY A 125 20.81 33.29 24.88
C GLY A 125 20.15 33.67 23.56
N GLU A 126 19.84 32.70 22.70
CA GLU A 126 19.31 32.92 21.34
C GLU A 126 17.79 32.68 21.20
N THR A 127 17.03 32.52 22.30
CA THR A 127 15.58 32.32 22.25
C THR A 127 14.87 33.46 21.50
N GLU A 128 15.37 34.68 21.64
CA GLU A 128 14.81 35.87 20.98
C GLU A 128 15.14 35.85 19.46
N LEU A 129 16.36 35.47 19.09
CA LEU A 129 16.80 35.29 17.71
C LEU A 129 16.01 34.15 17.04
N LEU A 130 15.86 33.03 17.75
CA LEU A 130 15.04 31.92 17.30
C LEU A 130 13.60 32.37 16.95
N ALA A 131 12.95 33.07 17.88
CA ALA A 131 11.55 33.51 17.71
C ALA A 131 11.38 34.58 16.63
N LYS A 132 12.33 35.51 16.51
CA LYS A 132 12.21 36.66 15.59
C LYS A 132 12.74 36.40 14.18
N GLU A 133 13.76 35.57 14.04
CA GLU A 133 14.44 35.37 12.75
C GLU A 133 14.31 33.96 12.21
N VAL A 134 14.55 32.92 13.03
CA VAL A 134 14.61 31.54 12.54
C VAL A 134 13.20 31.00 12.28
N LEU A 135 12.31 31.04 13.26
CA LEU A 135 10.96 30.48 13.12
C LEU A 135 10.15 31.12 11.98
N PRO A 136 10.08 32.47 11.85
CA PRO A 136 9.31 33.12 10.80
C PRO A 136 9.84 32.83 9.38
N THR A 137 11.15 32.58 9.24
CA THR A 137 11.78 32.34 7.92
C THR A 137 11.90 30.88 7.56
N ALA A 138 12.11 30.01 8.56
CA ALA A 138 12.30 28.56 8.34
C ALA A 138 10.97 27.79 8.33
N LEU A 139 10.03 28.11 9.23
CA LEU A 139 8.72 27.43 9.29
C LEU A 139 7.75 27.98 8.23
N ARG A 140 7.95 27.60 7.00
CA ARG A 140 7.02 27.96 5.93
C ARG A 140 5.66 27.29 6.15
N PRO A 141 4.52 27.93 5.84
CA PRO A 141 3.19 27.30 5.94
C PRO A 141 3.08 25.97 5.15
N THR A 142 3.81 25.85 4.06
CA THR A 142 3.87 24.63 3.25
C THR A 142 4.43 23.42 3.99
N LEU A 143 5.34 23.61 4.96
CA LEU A 143 5.87 22.52 5.78
C LEU A 143 4.79 21.92 6.70
N PHE A 144 3.90 22.78 7.21
CA PHE A 144 2.76 22.29 7.97
C PHE A 144 1.79 21.50 7.08
N LEU A 145 1.50 22.03 5.89
CA LEU A 145 0.64 21.34 4.92
C LEU A 145 1.21 19.98 4.50
N ALA A 146 2.52 19.86 4.34
CA ALA A 146 3.20 18.61 3.98
C ALA A 146 2.96 17.47 4.98
N GLN A 147 2.69 17.80 6.25
CA GLN A 147 2.48 16.85 7.34
C GLN A 147 0.99 16.46 7.52
N LEU A 148 0.07 17.07 6.80
CA LEU A 148 -1.35 16.78 6.94
C LEU A 148 -1.77 15.61 6.04
N SER A 149 -2.14 14.51 6.65
CA SER A 149 -2.55 13.27 5.96
C SER A 149 -3.69 13.46 4.98
N ASN A 150 -4.66 14.32 5.31
CA ASN A 150 -5.82 14.58 4.46
C ASN A 150 -5.48 15.40 3.20
N LEU A 151 -4.31 16.02 3.12
CA LEU A 151 -3.93 16.77 1.92
C LEU A 151 -3.59 15.88 0.73
N LEU A 152 -3.25 14.62 0.93
CA LEU A 152 -3.16 13.69 -0.20
C LEU A 152 -4.51 13.60 -0.92
N ALA A 153 -5.59 13.39 -0.18
CA ALA A 153 -6.94 13.38 -0.76
C ALA A 153 -7.33 14.73 -1.39
N GLY A 154 -6.97 15.84 -0.74
CA GLY A 154 -7.17 17.18 -1.28
C GLY A 154 -6.45 17.40 -2.61
N ASN A 155 -5.19 17.02 -2.70
CA ASN A 155 -4.38 17.15 -3.90
C ASN A 155 -4.90 16.25 -5.05
N ILE A 156 -5.32 15.01 -4.75
CA ILE A 156 -5.99 14.13 -5.74
C ILE A 156 -7.25 14.81 -6.28
N SER A 157 -8.08 15.35 -5.38
CA SER A 157 -9.31 16.06 -5.78
C SER A 157 -9.04 17.27 -6.66
N ILE A 158 -8.00 18.06 -6.35
CA ILE A 158 -7.63 19.25 -7.13
C ILE A 158 -7.08 18.87 -8.51
N VAL A 159 -6.16 17.91 -8.56
CA VAL A 159 -5.46 17.57 -9.81
C VAL A 159 -6.34 16.76 -10.75
N HIS A 160 -7.11 15.80 -10.22
CA HIS A 160 -7.90 14.86 -11.01
C HIS A 160 -9.40 15.12 -11.01
N ASN A 161 -9.87 16.20 -10.36
CA ASN A 161 -11.29 16.58 -10.28
C ASN A 161 -12.20 15.49 -9.67
N VAL A 162 -11.69 14.69 -8.75
CA VAL A 162 -12.46 13.71 -7.99
C VAL A 162 -13.15 14.44 -6.85
N THR A 163 -14.44 14.77 -6.98
CA THR A 163 -15.11 15.75 -6.11
C THR A 163 -16.32 15.24 -5.35
N ALA A 164 -16.62 13.93 -5.37
CA ALA A 164 -17.67 13.35 -4.53
C ALA A 164 -17.22 13.30 -3.04
N SER A 165 -17.63 12.32 -2.28
CA SER A 165 -17.19 12.23 -0.88
C SER A 165 -15.72 11.85 -0.78
N SER A 166 -15.02 12.40 0.23
CA SER A 166 -13.62 12.07 0.52
C SER A 166 -13.48 11.59 1.97
N ARG A 167 -12.64 10.56 2.18
CA ARG A 167 -12.24 10.06 3.49
C ARG A 167 -10.76 9.75 3.52
N THR A 168 -10.10 10.10 4.62
CA THR A 168 -8.72 9.72 4.88
C THR A 168 -8.66 8.86 6.14
N PHE A 169 -8.01 7.70 6.02
CA PHE A 169 -7.68 6.82 7.12
C PHE A 169 -6.22 7.01 7.50
N MET A 170 -5.95 7.03 8.80
CA MET A 170 -4.61 7.09 9.38
C MET A 170 -4.39 5.89 10.29
N GLY A 171 -3.17 5.45 10.44
CA GLY A 171 -2.82 4.38 11.35
C GLY A 171 -1.99 3.27 10.71
N GLU A 172 -0.92 3.62 10.07
CA GLU A 172 0.06 2.71 9.45
C GLU A 172 -0.64 1.71 8.51
N GLU A 173 -0.30 0.42 8.58
CA GLU A 173 -0.89 -0.63 7.72
C GLU A 173 -2.41 -0.73 7.86
N MET A 174 -2.93 -0.49 9.09
CA MET A 174 -4.37 -0.51 9.36
C MET A 174 -5.15 0.50 8.51
N ALA A 175 -4.52 1.62 8.14
CA ALA A 175 -5.12 2.61 7.26
C ALA A 175 -5.41 2.03 5.87
N GLY A 176 -4.48 1.24 5.33
CA GLY A 176 -4.64 0.54 4.04
C GLY A 176 -5.79 -0.47 4.07
N PHE A 177 -5.85 -1.29 5.15
CA PHE A 177 -6.94 -2.26 5.33
C PHE A 177 -8.28 -1.56 5.41
N SER A 178 -8.39 -0.55 6.28
CA SER A 178 -9.62 0.21 6.52
C SER A 178 -10.11 0.94 5.27
N ALA A 179 -9.19 1.48 4.46
CA ALA A 179 -9.54 2.19 3.23
C ALA A 179 -10.20 1.24 2.23
N ILE A 180 -9.58 0.08 1.95
CA ILE A 180 -10.12 -0.92 1.02
C ILE A 180 -11.45 -1.48 1.55
N GLU A 181 -11.53 -1.84 2.83
CA GLU A 181 -12.76 -2.34 3.45
C GLU A 181 -13.89 -1.32 3.38
N ASN A 182 -13.61 -0.04 3.67
CA ASN A 182 -14.61 1.02 3.61
C ASN A 182 -15.20 1.18 2.20
N ALA A 183 -14.34 1.25 1.17
CA ALA A 183 -14.78 1.36 -0.21
C ALA A 183 -15.61 0.14 -0.63
N TYR A 184 -15.11 -1.08 -0.35
CA TYR A 184 -15.81 -2.34 -0.61
C TYR A 184 -17.19 -2.36 0.05
N ARG A 185 -17.26 -2.11 1.35
CA ARG A 185 -18.54 -2.17 2.12
C ARG A 185 -19.55 -1.15 1.62
N ARG A 186 -19.12 0.06 1.26
CA ARG A 186 -19.99 1.11 0.74
C ARG A 186 -20.59 0.74 -0.61
N ILE A 187 -19.81 0.21 -1.53
CA ILE A 187 -20.32 -0.29 -2.83
C ILE A 187 -21.29 -1.45 -2.59
N ALA A 188 -20.88 -2.45 -1.80
CA ALA A 188 -21.71 -3.62 -1.50
C ALA A 188 -23.06 -3.26 -0.85
N ALA A 189 -23.09 -2.19 -0.04
CA ALA A 189 -24.29 -1.67 0.59
C ALA A 189 -25.09 -0.69 -0.32
N GLY A 190 -24.62 -0.39 -1.53
CA GLY A 190 -25.27 0.57 -2.45
C GLY A 190 -25.15 2.03 -2.05
N GLN A 191 -24.11 2.38 -1.30
CA GLN A 191 -23.81 3.75 -0.84
C GLN A 191 -22.88 4.52 -1.79
N GLY A 192 -22.78 4.09 -3.02
CA GLY A 192 -21.98 4.66 -4.09
C GLY A 192 -21.62 3.57 -5.09
N ASP A 193 -21.34 3.98 -6.32
CA ASP A 193 -21.05 3.06 -7.42
C ASP A 193 -19.60 3.02 -7.80
N VAL A 194 -18.84 4.12 -7.53
CA VAL A 194 -17.44 4.27 -7.94
C VAL A 194 -16.63 4.84 -6.79
N PHE A 195 -15.48 4.21 -6.54
CA PHE A 195 -14.51 4.63 -5.53
C PHE A 195 -13.09 4.58 -6.09
N LEU A 196 -12.35 5.65 -5.92
CA LEU A 196 -10.89 5.66 -6.04
C LEU A 196 -10.34 5.44 -4.63
N VAL A 197 -9.60 4.35 -4.43
CA VAL A 197 -9.09 3.97 -3.11
C VAL A 197 -7.63 3.54 -3.19
N GLY A 198 -6.82 3.97 -2.24
CA GLY A 198 -5.42 3.58 -2.18
C GLY A 198 -4.62 4.37 -1.16
N GLY A 199 -3.31 4.31 -1.28
CA GLY A 199 -2.37 5.00 -0.41
C GLY A 199 -1.03 5.25 -1.07
N ALA A 200 -0.18 6.00 -0.38
CA ALA A 200 1.17 6.30 -0.85
C ALA A 200 2.15 6.49 0.30
N LEU A 201 3.39 6.09 0.06
CA LEU A 201 4.53 6.29 0.95
C LEU A 201 5.77 6.70 0.15
N ASN A 202 6.52 7.66 0.66
CA ASN A 202 7.93 7.84 0.33
C ASN A 202 8.77 7.22 1.44
N ALA A 203 9.52 6.17 1.10
CA ALA A 203 10.34 5.43 2.06
C ALA A 203 11.77 5.99 2.20
N ALA A 204 12.25 6.72 1.19
CA ALA A 204 13.60 7.27 1.12
C ALA A 204 13.67 8.61 1.90
N ARG A 205 13.51 8.55 3.24
CA ARG A 205 13.47 9.72 4.11
C ARG A 205 13.91 9.41 5.54
N GLU A 206 14.71 10.29 6.10
CA GLU A 206 15.35 10.12 7.41
C GLU A 206 14.36 10.07 8.59
N ASP A 207 13.33 10.91 8.56
CA ASP A 207 12.34 10.98 9.65
C ASP A 207 11.52 9.71 9.78
N LEU A 208 11.19 9.06 8.65
CA LEU A 208 10.54 7.75 8.64
C LEU A 208 11.46 6.68 9.26
N LEU A 209 12.70 6.61 8.75
CA LEU A 209 13.68 5.62 9.22
C LEU A 209 13.97 5.80 10.71
N LEU A 210 14.16 7.02 11.18
CA LEU A 210 14.36 7.30 12.60
C LEU A 210 13.17 6.81 13.44
N GLY A 211 11.94 7.09 13.00
CA GLY A 211 10.74 6.66 13.72
C GLY A 211 10.65 5.15 13.89
N TYR A 212 10.95 4.39 12.84
CA TYR A 212 10.93 2.93 12.88
C TYR A 212 12.16 2.32 13.57
N GLU A 213 13.31 2.98 13.50
CA GLU A 213 14.49 2.56 14.25
C GLU A 213 14.29 2.65 15.76
N LEU A 214 13.63 3.69 16.25
CA LEU A 214 13.27 3.81 17.66
C LEU A 214 12.39 2.62 18.12
N GLY A 215 11.58 2.05 17.23
CA GLY A 215 10.80 0.83 17.47
C GLY A 215 11.57 -0.46 17.21
N LYS A 216 12.82 -0.41 16.73
CA LYS A 216 13.64 -1.57 16.31
C LYS A 216 12.93 -2.45 15.28
N ASN A 217 12.22 -1.83 14.34
CA ASN A 217 11.47 -2.56 13.31
C ASN A 217 12.21 -2.63 11.97
N LEU A 218 13.27 -1.82 11.78
CA LEU A 218 14.04 -1.83 10.53
C LEU A 218 14.99 -3.02 10.44
N TRP A 219 15.25 -3.45 9.22
CA TRP A 219 16.27 -4.46 8.90
C TRP A 219 17.65 -3.82 8.79
N PRO A 220 18.58 -4.06 9.76
CA PRO A 220 19.88 -3.36 9.81
C PRO A 220 21.04 -4.14 9.17
N HIS A 221 20.75 -5.06 8.24
CA HIS A 221 21.71 -5.94 7.60
C HIS A 221 21.64 -5.81 6.06
N PRO A 222 22.60 -6.39 5.32
CA PRO A 222 22.47 -6.51 3.87
C PRO A 222 21.14 -7.13 3.46
N TYR A 223 20.61 -6.68 2.33
CA TYR A 223 19.28 -7.08 1.89
C TYR A 223 19.08 -8.60 1.88
N LYS A 224 17.93 -9.03 2.39
CA LYS A 224 17.38 -10.39 2.27
C LYS A 224 15.88 -10.32 1.95
N PRO A 225 15.33 -11.30 1.22
CA PRO A 225 13.86 -11.44 1.08
C PRO A 225 13.17 -11.56 2.43
N VAL A 226 11.87 -11.25 2.47
CA VAL A 226 11.10 -11.14 3.71
C VAL A 226 11.25 -12.38 4.61
N TRP A 227 11.03 -13.58 4.06
CA TRP A 227 11.04 -14.83 4.84
C TRP A 227 12.41 -15.23 5.34
N SER A 228 13.47 -14.71 4.73
CA SER A 228 14.85 -15.02 5.09
C SER A 228 15.43 -14.16 6.21
N ARG A 229 14.68 -13.17 6.73
CA ARG A 229 15.17 -12.23 7.77
C ARG A 229 15.05 -12.76 9.19
N LYS A 230 14.15 -13.71 9.45
CA LYS A 230 13.85 -14.22 10.80
C LYS A 230 15.08 -14.68 11.59
N ALA A 231 16.00 -15.38 10.94
CA ALA A 231 17.19 -15.94 11.59
C ALA A 231 18.11 -14.86 12.21
N ASP A 232 18.06 -13.65 11.70
CA ASP A 232 18.89 -12.52 12.11
C ASP A 232 18.07 -11.44 12.88
N GLY A 233 16.94 -11.83 13.46
CA GLY A 233 16.13 -11.00 14.35
C GLY A 233 14.92 -10.34 13.67
N GLY A 234 14.78 -10.45 12.36
CA GLY A 234 13.68 -9.85 11.60
C GLY A 234 13.86 -8.35 11.39
N GLY A 235 12.90 -7.75 10.72
CA GLY A 235 12.85 -6.34 10.41
C GLY A 235 12.37 -6.08 8.98
N PHE A 236 11.82 -4.91 8.72
CA PHE A 236 11.37 -4.58 7.38
C PHE A 236 12.35 -3.67 6.63
N VAL A 237 12.33 -3.80 5.32
CA VAL A 237 13.00 -2.89 4.38
C VAL A 237 11.92 -1.98 3.81
N PRO A 238 11.98 -0.66 4.06
CA PRO A 238 10.98 0.26 3.56
C PRO A 238 10.98 0.37 2.04
N GLY A 239 9.80 0.57 1.45
CA GLY A 239 9.64 0.74 0.01
C GLY A 239 8.74 1.91 -0.36
N SER A 240 9.21 2.78 -1.25
CA SER A 240 8.40 3.86 -1.80
C SER A 240 7.35 3.29 -2.76
N ALA A 241 6.09 3.62 -2.52
CA ALA A 241 4.98 3.15 -3.34
C ALA A 241 3.79 4.10 -3.35
N GLY A 242 3.13 4.18 -4.51
CA GLY A 242 1.75 4.62 -4.66
C GLY A 242 0.93 3.49 -5.25
N ALA A 243 -0.15 3.11 -4.59
CA ALA A 243 -1.03 2.05 -5.04
C ALA A 243 -2.48 2.52 -4.92
N PHE A 244 -3.16 2.67 -6.04
CA PHE A 244 -4.55 3.07 -6.12
C PHE A 244 -5.36 2.12 -7.01
N LEU A 245 -6.61 1.94 -6.63
CA LEU A 245 -7.58 1.09 -7.31
C LEU A 245 -8.83 1.89 -7.61
N VAL A 246 -9.44 1.66 -8.76
CA VAL A 246 -10.83 2.04 -9.02
C VAL A 246 -11.69 0.83 -8.74
N LEU A 247 -12.57 0.95 -7.74
CA LEU A 247 -13.58 -0.04 -7.40
C LEU A 247 -14.95 0.43 -7.90
N GLU A 248 -15.66 -0.43 -8.60
CA GLU A 248 -17.00 -0.14 -9.12
C GLU A 248 -18.01 -1.23 -8.74
N SER A 249 -19.28 -0.85 -8.61
CA SER A 249 -20.34 -1.85 -8.64
C SER A 249 -20.37 -2.52 -10.01
N ARG A 250 -20.68 -3.83 -10.05
CA ARG A 250 -20.81 -4.60 -11.29
C ARG A 250 -21.75 -3.92 -12.28
N GLU A 251 -22.87 -3.40 -11.77
CA GLU A 251 -23.91 -2.75 -12.58
C GLU A 251 -23.36 -1.49 -13.25
N HIS A 252 -22.61 -0.67 -12.52
CA HIS A 252 -22.02 0.56 -13.04
C HIS A 252 -20.94 0.27 -14.07
N ALA A 253 -19.99 -0.61 -13.76
CA ALA A 253 -18.94 -1.03 -14.68
C ALA A 253 -19.52 -1.66 -15.96
N GLY A 254 -20.53 -2.52 -15.83
CA GLY A 254 -21.24 -3.14 -16.95
C GLY A 254 -21.97 -2.13 -17.83
N ALA A 255 -22.63 -1.12 -17.24
CA ALA A 255 -23.28 -0.05 -18.01
C ALA A 255 -22.28 0.79 -18.83
N ARG A 256 -21.03 0.90 -18.37
CA ARG A 256 -19.93 1.55 -19.10
C ARG A 256 -19.21 0.62 -20.10
N GLY A 257 -19.59 -0.65 -20.17
CA GLY A 257 -18.89 -1.66 -20.97
C GLY A 257 -17.48 -1.97 -20.47
N ARG A 258 -17.16 -1.67 -19.19
CA ARG A 258 -15.83 -1.86 -18.64
C ARG A 258 -15.65 -3.31 -18.16
N LYS A 259 -14.56 -3.95 -18.61
CA LYS A 259 -14.13 -5.24 -18.11
C LYS A 259 -13.33 -5.08 -16.83
N PRO A 260 -13.60 -5.85 -15.77
CA PRO A 260 -12.81 -5.82 -14.55
C PRO A 260 -11.51 -6.63 -14.69
N TYR A 261 -10.51 -6.30 -13.88
CA TYR A 261 -9.36 -7.14 -13.60
C TYR A 261 -9.77 -8.36 -12.77
N ALA A 262 -10.56 -8.11 -11.73
CA ALA A 262 -11.03 -9.10 -10.78
C ALA A 262 -12.25 -8.55 -10.02
N ARG A 263 -12.86 -9.39 -9.17
CA ARG A 263 -13.83 -8.94 -8.17
C ARG A 263 -13.28 -9.09 -6.76
N ILE A 264 -13.61 -8.18 -5.89
CA ILE A 264 -13.40 -8.34 -4.45
C ILE A 264 -14.59 -9.10 -3.88
N ARG A 265 -14.36 -10.33 -3.43
CA ARG A 265 -15.39 -11.18 -2.83
C ARG A 265 -15.73 -10.72 -1.41
N SER A 266 -14.69 -10.40 -0.64
CA SER A 266 -14.81 -9.92 0.73
C SER A 266 -13.55 -9.22 1.19
N VAL A 267 -13.69 -8.23 2.06
CA VAL A 267 -12.59 -7.64 2.83
C VAL A 267 -13.00 -7.66 4.29
N LEU A 268 -12.15 -8.19 5.13
CA LEU A 268 -12.36 -8.28 6.58
C LEU A 268 -11.14 -7.74 7.31
N THR A 269 -11.37 -6.93 8.31
CA THR A 269 -10.34 -6.35 9.15
C THR A 269 -10.64 -6.56 10.63
N ASP A 270 -9.60 -6.60 11.44
CA ASP A 270 -9.70 -6.65 12.89
C ASP A 270 -8.47 -5.98 13.52
N CYS A 271 -8.43 -5.88 14.84
CA CYS A 271 -7.32 -5.28 15.55
C CYS A 271 -7.10 -6.01 16.88
N CYS A 272 -6.06 -6.85 16.95
CA CYS A 272 -5.68 -7.55 18.17
C CYS A 272 -4.73 -6.73 19.06
N GLN A 273 -4.50 -7.22 20.29
CA GLN A 273 -3.64 -6.55 21.28
C GLN A 273 -2.14 -6.88 21.16
N ARG A 274 -1.73 -7.69 20.17
CA ARG A 274 -0.34 -8.12 19.98
C ARG A 274 0.24 -8.96 21.14
N GLN A 275 -0.62 -9.69 21.87
CA GLN A 275 -0.10 -10.75 22.73
C GLN A 275 0.39 -11.93 21.86
N PRO A 276 1.34 -12.74 22.33
CA PRO A 276 1.84 -13.87 21.56
C PRO A 276 0.72 -14.77 21.00
N GLY A 277 0.72 -14.98 19.69
CA GLY A 277 -0.27 -15.75 18.96
C GLY A 277 -1.57 -15.02 18.62
N ASP A 278 -1.73 -13.74 19.00
CA ASP A 278 -2.96 -12.97 18.72
C ASP A 278 -3.14 -12.73 17.22
N THR A 279 -2.09 -12.33 16.52
CA THR A 279 -2.13 -12.09 15.07
C THR A 279 -2.58 -13.34 14.32
N ARG A 280 -1.97 -14.50 14.63
CA ARG A 280 -2.35 -15.79 14.06
C ARG A 280 -3.83 -16.09 14.30
N ARG A 281 -4.29 -16.03 15.57
CA ARG A 281 -5.69 -16.32 15.94
C ARG A 281 -6.68 -15.39 15.25
N THR A 282 -6.32 -14.11 15.12
CA THR A 282 -7.14 -13.11 14.45
C THR A 282 -7.26 -13.43 12.97
N LEU A 283 -6.15 -13.72 12.28
CA LEU A 283 -6.15 -14.12 10.87
C LEU A 283 -6.95 -15.41 10.65
N GLU A 284 -6.82 -16.42 11.52
CA GLU A 284 -7.62 -17.65 11.48
C GLU A 284 -9.12 -17.35 11.61
N THR A 285 -9.49 -16.44 12.51
CA THR A 285 -10.87 -16.03 12.74
C THR A 285 -11.43 -15.27 11.53
N LEU A 286 -10.67 -14.35 10.95
CA LEU A 286 -11.06 -13.62 9.75
C LEU A 286 -11.22 -14.60 8.57
N PHE A 287 -10.26 -15.50 8.36
CA PHE A 287 -10.29 -16.46 7.28
C PHE A 287 -11.51 -17.39 7.35
N SER A 288 -11.88 -17.85 8.55
CA SER A 288 -13.08 -18.69 8.72
C SER A 288 -14.36 -18.04 8.25
N LYS A 289 -14.44 -16.69 8.32
CA LYS A 289 -15.60 -15.90 7.86
C LYS A 289 -15.62 -15.70 6.35
N LEU A 290 -14.50 -15.89 5.65
CA LEU A 290 -14.42 -15.74 4.19
C LEU A 290 -15.08 -16.91 3.44
N ASN A 291 -15.24 -18.07 4.10
CA ASN A 291 -15.79 -19.30 3.50
C ASN A 291 -15.09 -19.64 2.18
N VAL A 292 -13.75 -19.68 2.19
CA VAL A 292 -12.93 -20.04 1.03
C VAL A 292 -13.07 -21.52 0.73
N PRO A 293 -13.47 -21.94 -0.48
CA PRO A 293 -13.52 -23.35 -0.83
C PRO A 293 -12.13 -23.99 -0.82
N GLU A 294 -12.04 -25.26 -0.45
CA GLU A 294 -10.80 -26.06 -0.49
C GLU A 294 -10.17 -26.08 -1.91
N GLY A 295 -8.89 -26.42 -1.98
CA GLY A 295 -8.12 -26.53 -3.21
C GLY A 295 -7.08 -25.42 -3.40
N PRO A 296 -6.64 -25.13 -4.66
CA PRO A 296 -5.58 -24.16 -4.93
C PRO A 296 -5.91 -22.77 -4.40
N LEU A 297 -4.96 -22.18 -3.66
CA LEU A 297 -5.09 -20.86 -3.06
C LEU A 297 -3.78 -20.09 -3.22
N ALA A 298 -3.77 -19.12 -4.14
CA ALA A 298 -2.70 -18.16 -4.22
C ALA A 298 -2.81 -17.14 -3.08
N VAL A 299 -1.69 -16.77 -2.47
CA VAL A 299 -1.63 -15.81 -1.37
C VAL A 299 -0.65 -14.69 -1.72
N MET A 300 -1.15 -13.47 -1.79
CA MET A 300 -0.34 -12.25 -1.82
C MET A 300 -0.14 -11.78 -0.38
N SER A 301 0.98 -12.19 0.21
CA SER A 301 1.29 -11.88 1.60
C SER A 301 1.83 -10.47 1.78
N GLY A 302 1.27 -9.76 2.77
CA GLY A 302 1.75 -8.46 3.24
C GLY A 302 2.81 -8.57 4.33
N ALA A 303 3.42 -9.75 4.54
CA ALA A 303 4.48 -9.93 5.51
C ALA A 303 5.60 -8.91 5.32
N SER A 304 6.02 -8.28 6.41
CA SER A 304 7.02 -7.21 6.39
C SER A 304 8.43 -7.68 6.72
N GLY A 305 8.56 -8.79 7.43
CA GLY A 305 9.80 -9.28 8.05
C GLY A 305 9.94 -8.92 9.52
N VAL A 306 9.05 -8.08 10.07
CA VAL A 306 9.06 -7.74 11.51
C VAL A 306 8.53 -8.91 12.33
N GLU A 307 9.29 -9.30 13.37
CA GLU A 307 8.91 -10.37 14.28
C GLU A 307 8.17 -9.82 15.54
N PRO A 308 7.24 -10.55 16.14
CA PRO A 308 6.79 -11.89 15.79
C PRO A 308 5.68 -11.96 14.72
N VAL A 309 5.22 -10.81 14.22
CA VAL A 309 4.03 -10.69 13.35
C VAL A 309 4.19 -11.52 12.08
N THR A 310 5.37 -11.46 11.45
CA THR A 310 5.68 -12.23 10.23
C THR A 310 5.63 -13.74 10.47
N SER A 311 6.19 -14.22 11.59
CA SER A 311 6.13 -15.63 11.96
C SER A 311 4.73 -16.11 12.30
N GLU A 312 3.89 -15.28 12.90
CA GLU A 312 2.50 -15.58 13.19
C GLU A 312 1.64 -15.63 11.92
N GLU A 313 1.88 -14.74 10.97
CA GLU A 313 1.25 -14.80 9.65
C GLU A 313 1.65 -16.08 8.91
N LEU A 314 2.95 -16.41 8.88
CA LEU A 314 3.43 -17.65 8.26
C LEU A 314 2.78 -18.88 8.90
N SER A 315 2.69 -18.92 10.21
CA SER A 315 2.05 -20.03 10.93
C SER A 315 0.55 -20.15 10.59
N PHE A 316 -0.14 -19.03 10.40
CA PHE A 316 -1.50 -19.02 9.89
C PHE A 316 -1.58 -19.63 8.49
N LEU A 317 -0.72 -19.16 7.55
CA LEU A 317 -0.71 -19.62 6.16
C LEU A 317 -0.41 -21.12 6.05
N GLN A 318 0.55 -21.62 6.80
CA GLN A 318 0.86 -23.06 6.87
C GLN A 318 -0.33 -23.88 7.40
N GLY A 319 -1.04 -23.38 8.40
CA GLY A 319 -2.24 -24.02 8.93
C GLY A 319 -3.41 -24.11 7.94
N LEU A 320 -3.35 -23.44 6.79
CA LEU A 320 -4.35 -23.57 5.73
C LEU A 320 -4.20 -24.88 4.96
N GLU A 321 -3.00 -25.46 4.89
CA GLU A 321 -2.77 -26.76 4.26
C GLU A 321 -3.51 -27.87 5.01
N ASP A 322 -3.54 -27.82 6.35
CA ASP A 322 -4.30 -28.74 7.18
C ASP A 322 -5.81 -28.62 6.96
N LYS A 323 -6.26 -27.51 6.36
CA LYS A 323 -7.67 -27.26 6.00
C LYS A 323 -8.00 -27.57 4.54
N GLY A 324 -7.12 -28.29 3.83
CA GLY A 324 -7.34 -28.73 2.46
C GLY A 324 -7.01 -27.69 1.37
N HIS A 325 -6.28 -26.63 1.70
CA HIS A 325 -5.81 -25.65 0.74
C HIS A 325 -4.40 -25.98 0.25
N GLN A 326 -4.17 -25.90 -1.06
CA GLN A 326 -2.83 -25.94 -1.67
C GLN A 326 -2.33 -24.49 -1.79
N VAL A 327 -1.50 -24.08 -0.85
CA VAL A 327 -1.14 -22.65 -0.68
C VAL A 327 0.13 -22.32 -1.47
N ALA A 328 0.05 -21.31 -2.34
CA ALA A 328 1.23 -20.71 -2.99
C ALA A 328 1.38 -19.25 -2.51
N ILE A 329 2.46 -18.95 -1.79
CA ILE A 329 2.66 -17.67 -1.11
C ILE A 329 3.61 -16.78 -1.94
N ARG A 330 3.35 -15.45 -1.95
CA ARG A 330 4.28 -14.41 -2.42
C ARG A 330 4.26 -13.25 -1.44
N ALA A 331 5.41 -12.99 -0.80
CA ALA A 331 5.59 -11.76 -0.01
C ALA A 331 6.04 -10.64 -0.94
N HIS A 332 5.09 -9.80 -1.40
CA HIS A 332 5.42 -8.72 -2.34
C HIS A 332 6.40 -7.69 -1.77
N GLY A 333 6.52 -7.59 -0.45
CA GLY A 333 7.55 -6.80 0.23
C GLY A 333 8.98 -7.22 -0.07
N SER A 334 9.22 -8.45 -0.56
CA SER A 334 10.53 -8.89 -1.02
C SER A 334 10.99 -8.17 -2.30
N GLN A 335 10.09 -7.68 -3.12
CA GLN A 335 10.46 -6.98 -4.36
C GLN A 335 10.20 -5.47 -4.30
N LEU A 336 9.17 -5.04 -3.58
CA LEU A 336 8.73 -3.65 -3.50
C LEU A 336 9.21 -2.93 -2.24
N GLY A 337 9.70 -3.67 -1.25
CA GLY A 337 9.82 -3.17 0.11
C GLY A 337 8.46 -3.03 0.79
N HIS A 338 8.45 -2.68 2.07
CA HIS A 338 7.23 -2.48 2.84
C HIS A 338 6.80 -1.02 2.76
N SER A 339 5.62 -0.77 2.22
CA SER A 339 5.10 0.57 1.94
C SER A 339 3.97 1.00 2.89
N VAL A 340 3.95 0.45 4.09
CA VAL A 340 3.07 0.80 5.21
C VAL A 340 1.61 0.99 4.77
N GLU A 341 1.11 2.23 4.67
CA GLU A 341 -0.28 2.54 4.29
C GLU A 341 -0.64 2.09 2.87
N ALA A 342 0.33 2.08 1.95
CA ALA A 342 0.12 1.64 0.57
C ALA A 342 0.30 0.13 0.37
N HIS A 343 0.80 -0.59 1.39
CA HIS A 343 1.22 -1.99 1.25
C HIS A 343 0.05 -2.93 0.92
N PHE A 344 -1.04 -2.86 1.69
CA PHE A 344 -2.22 -3.68 1.43
C PHE A 344 -2.94 -3.31 0.12
N PRO A 345 -3.17 -2.02 -0.21
CA PRO A 345 -3.63 -1.63 -1.53
C PRO A 345 -2.77 -2.17 -2.69
N ALA A 346 -1.43 -2.16 -2.54
CA ALA A 346 -0.52 -2.75 -3.52
C ALA A 346 -0.71 -4.27 -3.65
N GLY A 347 -0.87 -4.98 -2.54
CA GLY A 347 -1.17 -6.41 -2.54
C GLY A 347 -2.48 -6.74 -3.27
N VAL A 348 -3.55 -5.96 -3.05
CA VAL A 348 -4.83 -6.11 -3.76
C VAL A 348 -4.70 -5.80 -5.25
N ALA A 349 -3.92 -4.77 -5.60
CA ALA A 349 -3.64 -4.42 -7.00
C ALA A 349 -2.90 -5.56 -7.72
N LEU A 350 -1.82 -6.08 -7.12
CA LEU A 350 -1.06 -7.20 -7.66
C LEU A 350 -1.91 -8.48 -7.80
N ALA A 351 -2.76 -8.77 -6.81
CA ALA A 351 -3.71 -9.88 -6.88
C ALA A 351 -4.66 -9.74 -8.08
N ALA A 352 -5.17 -8.53 -8.34
CA ALA A 352 -6.04 -8.26 -9.49
C ALA A 352 -5.31 -8.45 -10.82
N LEU A 353 -4.07 -7.98 -10.94
CA LEU A 353 -3.24 -8.17 -12.14
C LEU A 353 -2.96 -9.66 -12.40
N ALA A 354 -2.58 -10.43 -11.38
CA ALA A 354 -2.35 -11.86 -11.50
C ALA A 354 -3.60 -12.61 -11.98
N LEU A 355 -4.77 -12.29 -11.43
CA LEU A 355 -6.04 -12.90 -11.83
C LEU A 355 -6.43 -12.54 -13.26
N ALA A 356 -6.19 -11.32 -13.70
CA ALA A 356 -6.49 -10.88 -15.06
C ALA A 356 -5.57 -11.54 -16.09
N SER A 357 -4.27 -11.72 -15.75
CA SER A 357 -3.32 -12.45 -16.62
C SER A 357 -3.53 -13.97 -16.59
N GLY A 358 -4.21 -14.49 -15.57
CA GLY A 358 -4.37 -15.93 -15.33
C GLY A 358 -3.09 -16.62 -14.84
N GLN A 359 -2.06 -15.87 -14.46
CA GLN A 359 -0.78 -16.39 -13.99
C GLN A 359 -0.42 -15.79 -12.62
N PHE A 360 -0.10 -16.66 -11.67
CA PHE A 360 0.45 -16.18 -10.40
C PHE A 360 1.94 -15.90 -10.55
N PHE A 361 2.41 -14.88 -9.85
CA PHE A 361 3.80 -14.45 -9.93
C PHE A 361 4.80 -15.56 -9.54
N ALA A 362 6.01 -15.48 -10.06
CA ALA A 362 7.06 -16.43 -9.72
C ALA A 362 7.55 -16.22 -8.27
N PRO A 363 8.07 -17.27 -7.60
CA PRO A 363 8.74 -17.13 -6.31
C PRO A 363 9.86 -16.09 -6.36
N SER A 364 9.91 -15.23 -5.35
CA SER A 364 10.95 -14.20 -5.18
C SER A 364 11.99 -14.57 -4.12
N ASP A 365 11.73 -15.63 -3.36
CA ASP A 365 12.61 -16.15 -2.32
C ASP A 365 12.90 -17.63 -2.60
N GLU A 366 14.17 -18.00 -2.61
CA GLU A 366 14.63 -19.38 -2.86
C GLU A 366 14.39 -20.32 -1.66
N ASN A 367 13.90 -19.78 -0.55
CA ASN A 367 13.55 -20.61 0.59
C ASN A 367 12.23 -21.38 0.34
N TRP A 368 11.99 -22.40 1.15
CA TRP A 368 10.85 -23.32 1.02
C TRP A 368 9.46 -22.69 1.24
N VAL A 369 9.37 -21.42 1.63
CA VAL A 369 8.08 -20.74 1.91
C VAL A 369 7.34 -20.39 0.61
N GLU A 370 8.06 -19.98 -0.42
CA GLU A 370 7.45 -19.63 -1.70
C GLU A 370 7.57 -20.79 -2.69
N SER A 371 6.44 -21.41 -3.05
CA SER A 371 6.35 -22.49 -4.02
C SER A 371 5.51 -22.09 -5.23
N PRO A 372 5.70 -22.70 -6.42
CA PRO A 372 4.80 -22.50 -7.55
C PRO A 372 3.35 -22.83 -7.19
N LEU A 373 2.39 -22.10 -7.81
CA LEU A 373 0.97 -22.45 -7.66
C LEU A 373 0.68 -23.73 -8.43
N GLU A 374 0.12 -24.72 -7.74
CA GLU A 374 -0.39 -25.93 -8.36
C GLU A 374 -1.89 -25.76 -8.69
N GLY A 375 -2.25 -25.85 -9.95
CA GLY A 375 -3.63 -25.72 -10.41
C GLY A 375 -4.01 -24.36 -10.99
N GLU A 376 -5.30 -24.14 -11.16
CA GLU A 376 -5.83 -22.92 -11.80
C GLU A 376 -5.87 -21.74 -10.83
N LEU A 377 -5.41 -20.58 -11.31
CA LEU A 377 -5.52 -19.32 -10.58
C LEU A 377 -6.94 -18.74 -10.71
N SER A 378 -7.81 -19.06 -9.77
CA SER A 378 -9.20 -18.57 -9.72
C SER A 378 -9.42 -17.54 -8.61
N ARG A 379 -8.55 -17.53 -7.59
CA ARG A 379 -8.66 -16.65 -6.42
C ARG A 379 -7.29 -16.35 -5.82
N VAL A 380 -7.18 -15.17 -5.19
CA VAL A 380 -6.01 -14.75 -4.42
C VAL A 380 -6.48 -14.25 -3.07
N LEU A 381 -5.91 -14.78 -2.00
CA LEU A 381 -6.02 -14.23 -0.67
C LEU A 381 -4.93 -13.17 -0.50
N VAL A 382 -5.31 -11.93 -0.22
CA VAL A 382 -4.37 -10.89 0.17
C VAL A 382 -4.38 -10.80 1.69
N THR A 383 -3.21 -10.89 2.31
CA THR A 383 -3.06 -10.79 3.76
C THR A 383 -2.33 -9.52 4.15
N GLY A 384 -2.49 -9.10 5.39
CA GLY A 384 -1.70 -8.05 5.99
C GLY A 384 -1.85 -8.04 7.50
N ALA A 385 -0.74 -7.79 8.18
CA ALA A 385 -0.70 -7.59 9.62
C ALA A 385 0.28 -6.45 9.93
N GLY A 386 -0.23 -5.41 10.58
CA GLY A 386 0.56 -4.23 10.92
C GLY A 386 1.54 -4.51 12.06
N HIS A 387 2.61 -3.75 12.14
CA HIS A 387 3.64 -3.92 13.16
C HIS A 387 3.08 -3.78 14.58
N TRP A 388 2.23 -2.80 14.79
CA TRP A 388 1.68 -2.49 16.12
C TRP A 388 0.22 -2.88 16.26
N ARG A 389 -0.55 -2.87 15.17
CA ARG A 389 -1.99 -3.15 15.18
C ARG A 389 -2.54 -3.40 13.79
N GLY A 390 -3.68 -4.04 13.75
CA GLY A 390 -4.48 -4.25 12.55
C GLY A 390 -4.10 -5.51 11.80
N GLU A 391 -5.12 -6.29 11.48
CA GLU A 391 -5.09 -7.43 10.58
C GLU A 391 -6.10 -7.20 9.47
N GLY A 392 -5.74 -7.61 8.26
CA GLY A 392 -6.61 -7.50 7.10
C GLY A 392 -6.50 -8.71 6.19
N LEU A 393 -7.65 -9.17 5.70
CA LEU A 393 -7.75 -10.18 4.65
C LEU A 393 -8.67 -9.66 3.54
N ALA A 394 -8.24 -9.78 2.30
CA ALA A 394 -9.11 -9.60 1.13
C ALA A 394 -9.10 -10.87 0.28
N LEU A 395 -10.28 -11.36 -0.07
CA LEU A 395 -10.43 -12.43 -1.06
C LEU A 395 -10.79 -11.79 -2.39
N VAL A 396 -9.87 -11.93 -3.34
CA VAL A 396 -10.02 -11.43 -4.72
C VAL A 396 -10.21 -12.62 -5.64
N GLU A 397 -11.18 -12.55 -6.54
CA GLU A 397 -11.56 -13.65 -7.41
C GLU A 397 -11.61 -13.23 -8.88
N ARG A 398 -11.31 -14.18 -9.76
CA ARG A 398 -11.48 -14.00 -11.19
C ARG A 398 -12.95 -13.75 -11.54
N VAL A 399 -13.19 -12.88 -12.50
CA VAL A 399 -14.53 -12.69 -13.10
C VAL A 399 -14.62 -13.53 -14.35
N GLU A 400 -15.65 -14.36 -14.39
CA GLU A 400 -15.99 -15.22 -15.54
C GLU A 400 -16.57 -14.42 -16.72
#